data_d2acd64a40138e2be0145733b3889822
#
_entry.id   d2acd64a40138e2be0145733b3889822
#
_cell.length_a   1.000
_cell.length_b   1.000
_cell.length_c   1.000
_cell.angle_alpha   90.00
_cell.angle_beta   90.00
_cell.angle_gamma   90.00
#
_symmetry.space_group_name_H-M   'P 1'
#
loop_
_entity.id
_entity.type
_entity.pdbx_description
1 polymer ?
#
loop_
_entity_poly.entity_id
_entity_poly.type
_entity_poly.pdbx_seq_one_letter_code
_entity_poly.pdbx_strand_id
1 'polypeptide(L)'
;MKMGRRLLLRLTLGGCVLCPALATADPLQLGLPVACDLGRTCFIQSYVDIDPGPAVQDFACGSATYDNHDGTDFRLLSARDAATGVAVLATAAGTVKGVRDGMPDRFANAESRSLVANRECGNGVVIDHGGGWETQYCHMQSGSVKATVGQKVDKGTVLGAVGYSGLAEFAHLHLTVRHNGKAIDPFTGAERNASCQRDPSANPGLWDETVRPAHRYANGEIIAAGFTSALPDLKQAEVDGGIAPPTATSAQVVFFARMINLKAGDVVMLNVEGPGGFAAQSASKPLERNKATWIAYAGKRLKQSAWSPGTYAGTARVVRNGATVVEVSRSWTLSE
;
A
#
# COMPACT_ATOMS: atom_id res chain seq x y z
N MET A 1 -21.87 -52.01 82.35
CA MET A 1 -22.53 -50.92 81.62
C MET A 1 -21.46 -50.22 80.76
N LYS A 2 -21.39 -50.48 79.46
CA LYS A 2 -20.45 -49.83 78.52
C LYS A 2 -21.29 -49.08 77.47
N MET A 3 -21.24 -47.77 77.48
CA MET A 3 -21.91 -46.84 76.58
C MET A 3 -21.02 -46.66 75.33
N GLY A 4 -21.51 -47.14 74.18
CA GLY A 4 -20.84 -46.95 72.88
C GLY A 4 -21.18 -45.61 72.28
N ARG A 5 -20.16 -44.81 72.00
CA ARG A 5 -20.24 -43.55 71.23
C ARG A 5 -20.28 -43.85 69.74
N ARG A 6 -21.36 -43.54 69.09
CA ARG A 6 -21.45 -43.55 67.61
C ARG A 6 -20.85 -42.27 67.07
N LEU A 7 -19.80 -42.42 66.25
CA LEU A 7 -19.15 -41.31 65.49
C LEU A 7 -19.92 -41.10 64.17
N LEU A 8 -20.58 -39.96 64.02
CA LEU A 8 -21.22 -39.53 62.77
C LEU A 8 -20.18 -38.89 61.86
N LEU A 9 -19.84 -39.58 60.77
CA LEU A 9 -18.97 -39.05 59.70
C LEU A 9 -19.82 -38.16 58.81
N ARG A 10 -19.58 -36.81 58.81
CA ARG A 10 -20.19 -35.89 57.85
C ARG A 10 -19.34 -35.84 56.57
N LEU A 11 -19.85 -36.40 55.48
CA LEU A 11 -19.32 -36.21 54.14
C LEU A 11 -19.71 -34.79 53.67
N THR A 12 -18.73 -33.92 53.53
CA THR A 12 -18.88 -32.64 52.83
C THR A 12 -18.59 -32.88 51.34
N LEU A 13 -19.63 -32.86 50.49
CA LEU A 13 -19.45 -32.77 49.05
C LEU A 13 -18.93 -31.37 48.69
N GLY A 14 -17.64 -31.28 48.39
CA GLY A 14 -17.06 -30.09 47.77
C GLY A 14 -17.49 -29.99 46.29
N GLY A 15 -18.45 -29.12 46.03
CA GLY A 15 -18.81 -28.79 44.65
C GLY A 15 -17.66 -28.00 43.97
N CYS A 16 -16.98 -28.61 43.02
CA CYS A 16 -16.03 -27.95 42.14
C CYS A 16 -16.83 -27.03 41.16
N VAL A 17 -16.88 -25.75 41.42
CA VAL A 17 -17.41 -24.76 40.47
C VAL A 17 -16.40 -24.64 39.36
N LEU A 18 -16.64 -25.29 38.21
CA LEU A 18 -15.92 -25.02 36.98
C LEU A 18 -16.29 -23.59 36.54
N CYS A 19 -15.43 -22.60 36.84
CA CYS A 19 -15.45 -21.32 36.15
C CYS A 19 -15.13 -21.58 34.67
N PRO A 20 -16.00 -21.20 33.73
CA PRO A 20 -15.63 -21.22 32.33
C PRO A 20 -14.45 -20.23 32.17
N ALA A 21 -13.31 -20.73 31.71
CA ALA A 21 -12.22 -19.88 31.26
C ALA A 21 -12.78 -19.02 30.12
N LEU A 22 -12.83 -17.71 30.32
CA LEU A 22 -13.05 -16.75 29.23
C LEU A 22 -11.92 -16.97 28.23
N ALA A 23 -12.22 -17.64 27.14
CA ALA A 23 -11.31 -17.72 26.00
C ALA A 23 -11.06 -16.27 25.54
N THR A 24 -9.89 -15.75 25.83
CA THR A 24 -9.42 -14.52 25.20
C THR A 24 -9.34 -14.83 23.72
N ALA A 25 -10.18 -14.19 22.90
CA ALA A 25 -10.05 -14.30 21.46
C ALA A 25 -8.61 -13.90 21.08
N ASP A 26 -7.96 -14.74 20.30
CA ASP A 26 -6.64 -14.40 19.76
C ASP A 26 -6.74 -13.04 19.05
N PRO A 27 -5.70 -12.18 19.18
CA PRO A 27 -5.71 -10.89 18.50
C PRO A 27 -5.85 -11.10 16.99
N LEU A 28 -6.59 -10.20 16.33
CA LEU A 28 -6.80 -10.25 14.88
C LEU A 28 -5.45 -10.31 14.15
N GLN A 29 -5.25 -11.32 13.31
CA GLN A 29 -4.03 -11.53 12.52
C GLN A 29 -4.33 -11.33 11.04
N LEU A 30 -3.77 -10.27 10.46
CA LEU A 30 -4.04 -9.84 9.10
C LEU A 30 -3.04 -10.43 8.10
N GLY A 31 -3.54 -11.06 7.05
CA GLY A 31 -2.77 -11.40 5.85
C GLY A 31 -2.71 -10.23 4.87
N LEU A 32 -1.92 -10.38 3.80
CA LEU A 32 -1.84 -9.38 2.73
C LEU A 32 -3.21 -9.20 2.03
N PRO A 33 -3.72 -7.95 1.89
CA PRO A 33 -5.04 -7.70 1.30
C PRO A 33 -5.05 -7.70 -0.23
N VAL A 34 -3.89 -7.78 -0.89
CA VAL A 34 -3.73 -7.72 -2.35
C VAL A 34 -2.84 -8.86 -2.80
N ALA A 35 -3.21 -9.54 -3.88
CA ALA A 35 -2.40 -10.61 -4.48
C ALA A 35 -1.26 -10.03 -5.32
N CYS A 36 -0.22 -9.52 -4.66
CA CYS A 36 0.91 -8.86 -5.29
C CYS A 36 2.22 -9.16 -4.53
N ASP A 37 3.34 -8.83 -5.17
CA ASP A 37 4.68 -8.87 -4.57
C ASP A 37 4.98 -7.46 -4.01
N LEU A 38 4.78 -7.31 -2.69
CA LEU A 38 4.94 -6.02 -2.01
C LEU A 38 6.38 -5.52 -2.07
N GLY A 39 6.54 -4.27 -2.51
CA GLY A 39 7.85 -3.67 -2.81
C GLY A 39 8.33 -3.92 -4.23
N ARG A 40 7.56 -4.63 -5.07
CA ARG A 40 7.90 -4.91 -6.48
C ARG A 40 6.77 -4.66 -7.46
N THR A 41 5.60 -5.27 -7.26
CA THR A 41 4.42 -5.09 -8.13
C THR A 41 3.32 -4.27 -7.47
N CYS A 42 3.42 -4.05 -6.17
CA CYS A 42 2.62 -3.11 -5.39
C CYS A 42 3.45 -2.49 -4.26
N PHE A 43 2.99 -1.37 -3.72
CA PHE A 43 3.70 -0.60 -2.70
C PHE A 43 2.71 -0.01 -1.70
N ILE A 44 3.14 0.26 -0.46
CA ILE A 44 2.35 1.05 0.47
C ILE A 44 2.58 2.53 0.17
N GLN A 45 1.53 3.21 -0.29
CA GLN A 45 1.57 4.64 -0.58
C GLN A 45 1.30 5.48 0.65
N SER A 46 0.26 5.10 1.43
CA SER A 46 -0.17 5.88 2.58
C SER A 46 -0.52 4.96 3.74
N TYR A 47 -0.20 5.41 4.95
CA TYR A 47 -0.52 4.77 6.21
C TYR A 47 -1.69 5.51 6.90
N VAL A 48 -2.20 4.99 8.01
CA VAL A 48 -3.19 5.68 8.83
C VAL A 48 -2.60 7.00 9.33
N ASP A 49 -3.37 8.08 9.23
CA ASP A 49 -3.04 9.35 9.84
C ASP A 49 -3.37 9.30 11.34
N ILE A 50 -2.34 9.38 12.18
CA ILE A 50 -2.49 9.34 13.63
C ILE A 50 -2.52 10.72 14.28
N ASP A 51 -2.28 11.80 13.53
CA ASP A 51 -2.44 13.16 14.05
C ASP A 51 -3.93 13.50 14.23
N PRO A 52 -4.34 13.98 15.41
CA PRO A 52 -5.76 14.33 15.64
C PRO A 52 -6.15 15.71 15.07
N GLY A 53 -5.19 16.49 14.61
CA GLY A 53 -5.38 17.84 14.11
C GLY A 53 -5.24 17.93 12.58
N PRO A 54 -5.00 19.11 12.04
CA PRO A 54 -4.85 19.32 10.59
C PRO A 54 -3.44 18.99 10.07
N ALA A 55 -2.50 18.62 10.94
CA ALA A 55 -1.20 18.10 10.55
C ALA A 55 -1.33 16.63 10.14
N VAL A 56 -0.28 16.08 9.54
CA VAL A 56 -0.27 14.68 9.09
C VAL A 56 0.88 13.95 9.75
N GLN A 57 0.60 12.78 10.32
CA GLN A 57 1.62 11.94 10.91
C GLN A 57 1.25 10.46 10.81
N ASP A 58 2.14 9.66 10.23
CA ASP A 58 2.00 8.21 10.23
C ASP A 58 2.57 7.57 11.52
N PHE A 59 2.32 6.28 11.69
CA PHE A 59 2.76 5.52 12.86
C PHE A 59 4.28 5.56 13.13
N ALA A 60 5.10 5.75 12.10
CA ALA A 60 6.56 5.83 12.17
C ALA A 60 7.08 7.27 12.37
N CYS A 61 6.23 8.19 12.78
CA CYS A 61 6.50 9.63 12.91
C CYS A 61 6.90 10.31 11.59
N GLY A 62 6.50 9.72 10.48
CA GLY A 62 6.71 10.23 9.12
C GLY A 62 5.48 10.96 8.60
N SER A 63 5.49 11.22 7.30
CA SER A 63 4.45 11.93 6.58
C SER A 63 3.94 11.14 5.36
N ALA A 64 4.07 9.82 5.38
CA ALA A 64 3.52 8.97 4.34
C ALA A 64 2.02 8.72 4.60
N THR A 65 1.26 9.79 4.66
CA THR A 65 -0.18 9.83 4.90
C THR A 65 -0.76 11.18 4.45
N TYR A 66 -2.06 11.38 4.62
CA TYR A 66 -2.75 12.66 4.41
C TYR A 66 -3.82 12.87 5.49
N ASP A 67 -4.23 14.12 5.70
CA ASP A 67 -5.17 14.49 6.76
C ASP A 67 -6.44 13.64 6.75
N ASN A 68 -6.76 13.09 7.91
CA ASN A 68 -7.91 12.21 8.14
C ASN A 68 -7.87 10.84 7.41
N HIS A 69 -6.72 10.38 6.92
CA HIS A 69 -6.61 9.05 6.33
C HIS A 69 -6.81 7.95 7.37
N ASP A 70 -7.84 7.11 7.20
CA ASP A 70 -8.25 6.09 8.18
C ASP A 70 -7.85 4.64 7.79
N GLY A 71 -6.97 4.49 6.80
CA GLY A 71 -6.55 3.18 6.31
C GLY A 71 -5.12 3.09 5.82
N THR A 72 -4.82 2.01 5.13
CA THR A 72 -3.55 1.77 4.43
C THR A 72 -3.80 1.62 2.94
N ASP A 73 -3.07 2.39 2.12
CA ASP A 73 -3.20 2.36 0.67
C ASP A 73 -2.14 1.44 0.05
N PHE A 74 -2.59 0.32 -0.50
CA PHE A 74 -1.77 -0.61 -1.29
C PHE A 74 -1.90 -0.26 -2.76
N ARG A 75 -0.97 0.56 -3.27
CA ARG A 75 -1.00 1.03 -4.66
C ARG A 75 -0.44 0.00 -5.63
N LEU A 76 -1.02 -0.05 -6.82
CA LEU A 76 -0.44 -0.66 -8.01
C LEU A 76 0.43 0.35 -8.78
N LEU A 77 1.16 -0.11 -9.77
CA LEU A 77 2.01 0.76 -10.57
C LEU A 77 1.18 1.66 -11.50
N SER A 78 0.01 1.19 -11.98
CA SER A 78 -0.86 1.93 -12.90
C SER A 78 -2.28 1.35 -12.96
N ALA A 79 -3.20 2.08 -13.61
CA ALA A 79 -4.52 1.56 -13.95
C ALA A 79 -4.45 0.38 -14.94
N ARG A 80 -3.42 0.35 -15.81
CA ARG A 80 -3.18 -0.81 -16.68
C ARG A 80 -2.92 -2.07 -15.86
N ASP A 81 -2.14 -1.97 -14.76
CA ASP A 81 -1.89 -3.12 -13.89
C ASP A 81 -3.18 -3.52 -13.16
N ALA A 82 -4.00 -2.57 -12.71
CA ALA A 82 -5.32 -2.87 -12.15
C ALA A 82 -6.21 -3.60 -13.15
N ALA A 83 -6.18 -3.22 -14.43
CA ALA A 83 -6.96 -3.87 -15.48
C ALA A 83 -6.57 -5.35 -15.73
N THR A 84 -5.43 -5.81 -15.23
CA THR A 84 -5.08 -7.24 -15.26
C THR A 84 -5.86 -8.07 -14.25
N GLY A 85 -6.63 -7.45 -13.36
CA GLY A 85 -7.45 -8.12 -12.36
C GLY A 85 -6.68 -8.55 -11.11
N VAL A 86 -5.77 -7.72 -10.60
CA VAL A 86 -5.04 -7.98 -9.35
C VAL A 86 -6.03 -8.19 -8.20
N ALA A 87 -6.03 -9.37 -7.61
CA ALA A 87 -7.06 -9.76 -6.66
C ALA A 87 -6.96 -9.01 -5.32
N VAL A 88 -8.12 -8.62 -4.78
CA VAL A 88 -8.32 -8.18 -3.39
C VAL A 88 -8.66 -9.41 -2.55
N LEU A 89 -7.96 -9.60 -1.44
CA LEU A 89 -8.04 -10.77 -0.57
C LEU A 89 -8.58 -10.39 0.81
N ALA A 90 -9.43 -11.23 1.39
CA ALA A 90 -9.81 -11.10 2.79
C ALA A 90 -8.57 -11.25 3.69
N THR A 91 -8.27 -10.25 4.50
CA THR A 91 -7.09 -10.23 5.39
C THR A 91 -7.20 -11.20 6.55
N ALA A 92 -8.43 -11.54 6.97
CA ALA A 92 -8.73 -12.49 8.03
C ALA A 92 -10.06 -13.18 7.75
N ALA A 93 -10.33 -14.30 8.43
CA ALA A 93 -11.63 -14.98 8.38
C ALA A 93 -12.73 -14.12 9.00
N GLY A 94 -13.95 -14.22 8.46
CA GLY A 94 -15.08 -13.44 8.97
C GLY A 94 -16.35 -13.64 8.16
N THR A 95 -17.31 -12.74 8.37
CA THR A 95 -18.59 -12.71 7.65
C THR A 95 -18.74 -11.39 6.91
N VAL A 96 -19.07 -11.43 5.64
CA VAL A 96 -19.28 -10.22 4.83
C VAL A 96 -20.50 -9.47 5.37
N LYS A 97 -20.27 -8.25 5.85
CA LYS A 97 -21.27 -7.35 6.44
C LYS A 97 -21.93 -6.43 5.42
N GLY A 98 -21.17 -6.02 4.41
CA GLY A 98 -21.64 -5.10 3.37
C GLY A 98 -20.84 -5.20 2.09
N VAL A 99 -21.48 -4.89 0.98
CA VAL A 99 -20.87 -4.82 -0.35
C VAL A 99 -21.42 -3.64 -1.14
N ARG A 100 -20.61 -3.06 -1.99
CA ARG A 100 -21.01 -2.10 -3.02
C ARG A 100 -20.23 -2.41 -4.29
N ASP A 101 -20.91 -2.37 -5.44
CA ASP A 101 -20.30 -2.53 -6.76
C ASP A 101 -21.00 -1.65 -7.81
N GLY A 102 -20.44 -1.58 -9.02
CA GLY A 102 -21.01 -0.88 -10.16
C GLY A 102 -20.64 0.63 -10.25
N MET A 103 -19.85 1.16 -9.31
CA MET A 103 -19.31 2.52 -9.46
C MET A 103 -18.15 2.50 -10.46
N PRO A 104 -18.15 3.37 -11.50
CA PRO A 104 -17.09 3.40 -12.51
C PRO A 104 -15.72 3.71 -11.93
N ASP A 105 -14.68 3.09 -12.47
CA ASP A 105 -13.29 3.44 -12.23
C ASP A 105 -12.95 4.74 -12.95
N ARG A 106 -12.72 5.81 -12.16
CA ARG A 106 -12.33 7.14 -12.64
C ARG A 106 -11.39 7.76 -11.64
N PHE A 107 -10.25 8.26 -12.10
CA PHE A 107 -9.35 9.01 -11.23
C PHE A 107 -10.03 10.27 -10.70
N ALA A 108 -9.86 10.49 -9.41
CA ALA A 108 -10.40 11.67 -8.75
C ALA A 108 -9.73 12.95 -9.27
N ASN A 109 -10.55 13.94 -9.52
CA ASN A 109 -10.15 15.31 -9.83
C ASN A 109 -11.07 16.30 -9.12
N ALA A 110 -10.86 17.59 -9.29
CA ALA A 110 -11.66 18.61 -8.62
C ALA A 110 -13.16 18.48 -8.91
N GLU A 111 -13.53 18.09 -10.14
CA GLU A 111 -14.93 17.96 -10.57
C GLU A 111 -15.56 16.67 -10.03
N SER A 112 -14.83 15.55 -10.07
CA SER A 112 -15.36 14.26 -9.65
C SER A 112 -15.54 14.12 -8.13
N ARG A 113 -14.85 14.92 -7.31
CA ARG A 113 -14.96 14.87 -5.84
C ARG A 113 -16.40 15.05 -5.37
N SER A 114 -17.13 16.02 -5.91
CA SER A 114 -18.54 16.24 -5.57
C SER A 114 -19.45 15.09 -5.99
N LEU A 115 -19.12 14.37 -7.05
CA LEU A 115 -19.92 13.24 -7.57
C LEU A 115 -19.85 12.00 -6.68
N VAL A 116 -18.77 11.87 -5.88
CA VAL A 116 -18.56 10.72 -5.00
C VAL A 116 -18.76 11.03 -3.52
N ALA A 117 -19.23 12.23 -3.18
CA ALA A 117 -19.49 12.63 -1.80
C ALA A 117 -20.38 11.62 -1.06
N ASN A 118 -19.95 11.21 0.15
CA ASN A 118 -20.53 10.12 0.97
C ASN A 118 -20.46 8.72 0.31
N ARG A 119 -19.67 8.58 -0.74
CA ARG A 119 -19.38 7.31 -1.43
C ARG A 119 -17.90 7.21 -1.83
N GLU A 120 -17.04 7.89 -1.08
CA GLU A 120 -15.60 8.03 -1.34
C GLU A 120 -14.90 6.67 -1.46
N CYS A 121 -15.34 5.66 -0.68
CA CYS A 121 -14.86 4.27 -0.78
C CYS A 121 -15.07 3.63 -2.17
N GLY A 122 -16.00 4.14 -2.99
CA GLY A 122 -16.31 3.51 -4.27
C GLY A 122 -16.91 2.12 -4.12
N ASN A 123 -16.49 1.18 -4.94
CA ASN A 123 -16.81 -0.24 -4.81
C ASN A 123 -16.00 -0.86 -3.67
N GLY A 124 -16.63 -1.74 -2.90
CA GLY A 124 -15.94 -2.26 -1.73
C GLY A 124 -16.69 -3.35 -0.98
N VAL A 125 -16.01 -3.91 0.00
CA VAL A 125 -16.49 -4.97 0.89
C VAL A 125 -16.20 -4.59 2.32
N VAL A 126 -17.10 -4.91 3.24
CA VAL A 126 -16.87 -4.85 4.70
C VAL A 126 -17.02 -6.25 5.26
N ILE A 127 -16.05 -6.67 6.07
CA ILE A 127 -16.04 -7.97 6.75
C ILE A 127 -16.06 -7.75 8.26
N ASP A 128 -16.97 -8.43 8.95
CA ASP A 128 -17.02 -8.56 10.40
C ASP A 128 -16.26 -9.83 10.82
N HIS A 129 -15.23 -9.65 11.66
CA HIS A 129 -14.37 -10.72 12.17
C HIS A 129 -14.79 -11.20 13.56
N GLY A 130 -15.86 -10.63 14.14
CA GLY A 130 -16.26 -10.85 15.51
C GLY A 130 -15.44 -10.02 16.50
N GLY A 131 -15.86 -10.01 17.78
CA GLY A 131 -15.18 -9.28 18.84
C GLY A 131 -15.06 -7.76 18.62
N GLY A 132 -15.90 -7.18 17.77
CA GLY A 132 -15.87 -5.75 17.41
C GLY A 132 -14.87 -5.39 16.29
N TRP A 133 -14.17 -6.37 15.71
CA TRP A 133 -13.23 -6.17 14.63
C TRP A 133 -13.91 -6.16 13.27
N GLU A 134 -13.58 -5.18 12.43
CA GLU A 134 -14.03 -5.06 11.05
C GLU A 134 -12.87 -4.66 10.13
N THR A 135 -12.91 -5.15 8.88
CA THR A 135 -12.07 -4.63 7.79
C THR A 135 -12.94 -4.14 6.65
N GLN A 136 -12.53 -3.02 6.04
CA GLN A 136 -13.19 -2.45 4.88
C GLN A 136 -12.19 -2.31 3.75
N TYR A 137 -12.59 -2.78 2.57
CA TYR A 137 -11.82 -2.81 1.33
C TYR A 137 -12.46 -1.85 0.35
N CYS A 138 -11.76 -0.79 -0.07
CA CYS A 138 -12.29 0.27 -0.90
C CYS A 138 -11.58 0.36 -2.26
N HIS A 139 -12.15 1.17 -3.16
CA HIS A 139 -11.64 1.46 -4.50
C HIS A 139 -11.53 0.22 -5.41
N MET A 140 -12.33 -0.82 -5.15
CA MET A 140 -12.35 -2.02 -5.97
C MET A 140 -12.83 -1.73 -7.38
N GLN A 141 -12.37 -2.54 -8.33
CA GLN A 141 -12.71 -2.42 -9.75
C GLN A 141 -14.21 -2.63 -9.97
N SER A 142 -14.79 -1.81 -10.84
CA SER A 142 -16.21 -1.89 -11.21
C SER A 142 -16.57 -3.25 -11.79
N GLY A 143 -17.62 -3.87 -11.26
CA GLY A 143 -18.09 -5.20 -11.68
C GLY A 143 -17.22 -6.36 -11.18
N SER A 144 -16.24 -6.12 -10.30
CA SER A 144 -15.32 -7.17 -9.83
C SER A 144 -15.70 -7.79 -8.50
N VAL A 145 -16.60 -7.20 -7.72
CA VAL A 145 -16.93 -7.68 -6.38
C VAL A 145 -17.62 -9.03 -6.45
N LYS A 146 -16.99 -10.06 -5.84
CA LYS A 146 -17.47 -11.45 -5.82
C LYS A 146 -18.17 -11.81 -4.53
N ALA A 147 -17.89 -11.05 -3.46
CA ALA A 147 -18.45 -11.30 -2.14
C ALA A 147 -19.94 -10.92 -2.07
N THR A 148 -20.70 -11.65 -1.26
CA THR A 148 -22.12 -11.38 -0.99
C THR A 148 -22.36 -11.22 0.51
N VAL A 149 -23.31 -10.36 0.90
CA VAL A 149 -23.64 -10.13 2.31
C VAL A 149 -24.09 -11.44 2.97
N GLY A 150 -23.57 -11.71 4.17
CA GLY A 150 -23.79 -12.94 4.92
C GLY A 150 -22.85 -14.09 4.56
N GLN A 151 -22.05 -13.97 3.50
CA GLN A 151 -21.04 -14.98 3.13
C GLN A 151 -19.96 -15.07 4.20
N LYS A 152 -19.63 -16.29 4.64
CA LYS A 152 -18.42 -16.57 5.42
C LYS A 152 -17.23 -16.66 4.49
N VAL A 153 -16.15 -16.03 4.88
CA VAL A 153 -14.88 -16.01 4.14
C VAL A 153 -13.73 -16.40 5.05
N ASP A 154 -12.78 -17.12 4.49
CA ASP A 154 -11.50 -17.42 5.13
C ASP A 154 -10.46 -16.35 4.74
N LYS A 155 -9.38 -16.24 5.53
CA LYS A 155 -8.21 -15.43 5.16
C LYS A 155 -7.69 -15.87 3.78
N GLY A 156 -7.46 -14.92 2.87
CA GLY A 156 -7.03 -15.16 1.50
C GLY A 156 -8.17 -15.41 0.50
N THR A 157 -9.43 -15.44 0.94
CA THR A 157 -10.58 -15.51 0.01
C THR A 157 -10.58 -14.30 -0.93
N VAL A 158 -10.72 -14.53 -2.24
CA VAL A 158 -10.80 -13.46 -3.25
C VAL A 158 -12.12 -12.72 -3.14
N LEU A 159 -12.07 -11.43 -2.83
CA LEU A 159 -13.24 -10.55 -2.69
C LEU A 159 -13.61 -9.84 -3.99
N GLY A 160 -12.65 -9.65 -4.89
CA GLY A 160 -12.77 -8.96 -6.17
C GLY A 160 -11.40 -8.55 -6.70
N ALA A 161 -11.29 -7.42 -7.38
CA ALA A 161 -10.04 -6.90 -7.92
C ALA A 161 -9.78 -5.45 -7.51
N VAL A 162 -8.52 -5.05 -7.46
CA VAL A 162 -8.09 -3.67 -7.23
C VAL A 162 -8.52 -2.80 -8.40
N GLY A 163 -9.09 -1.64 -8.09
CA GLY A 163 -9.50 -0.64 -9.06
C GLY A 163 -9.07 0.78 -8.64
N TYR A 164 -9.93 1.75 -9.01
CA TYR A 164 -9.80 3.16 -8.62
C TYR A 164 -11.16 3.86 -8.63
N SER A 165 -12.21 3.13 -8.24
CA SER A 165 -13.55 3.68 -8.07
C SER A 165 -13.64 4.57 -6.83
N GLY A 166 -14.58 5.49 -6.79
CA GLY A 166 -14.75 6.44 -5.68
C GLY A 166 -13.75 7.59 -5.71
N LEU A 167 -13.19 7.95 -4.55
CA LEU A 167 -12.23 9.05 -4.43
C LEU A 167 -10.79 8.54 -4.48
N ALA A 168 -10.33 8.09 -5.65
CA ALA A 168 -9.00 7.53 -5.86
C ALA A 168 -8.21 8.32 -6.92
N GLU A 169 -7.01 8.79 -6.60
CA GLU A 169 -6.12 9.53 -7.51
C GLU A 169 -5.16 8.60 -8.29
N PHE A 170 -5.07 7.33 -7.89
CA PHE A 170 -4.27 6.27 -8.52
C PHE A 170 -4.92 4.92 -8.25
N ALA A 171 -4.52 3.88 -8.97
CA ALA A 171 -5.03 2.53 -8.75
C ALA A 171 -4.47 1.94 -7.45
N HIS A 172 -5.35 1.63 -6.48
CA HIS A 172 -4.97 1.08 -5.19
C HIS A 172 -6.13 0.39 -4.48
N LEU A 173 -5.81 -0.44 -3.52
CA LEU A 173 -6.72 -0.86 -2.47
C LEU A 173 -6.50 0.01 -1.24
N HIS A 174 -7.55 0.64 -0.73
CA HIS A 174 -7.58 1.25 0.59
C HIS A 174 -8.16 0.25 1.58
N LEU A 175 -7.39 -0.13 2.59
CA LEU A 175 -7.79 -1.04 3.66
C LEU A 175 -7.96 -0.27 4.97
N THR A 176 -9.18 -0.18 5.49
CA THR A 176 -9.43 0.30 6.86
C THR A 176 -9.62 -0.88 7.80
N VAL A 177 -8.94 -0.87 8.95
CA VAL A 177 -9.18 -1.79 10.07
C VAL A 177 -9.88 -1.03 11.18
N ARG A 178 -10.95 -1.61 11.75
CA ARG A 178 -11.69 -0.99 12.86
C ARG A 178 -11.85 -1.96 14.02
N HIS A 179 -11.80 -1.42 15.24
CA HIS A 179 -12.19 -2.12 16.45
C HIS A 179 -13.22 -1.28 17.20
N ASN A 180 -14.42 -1.82 17.42
CA ASN A 180 -15.54 -1.11 18.03
C ASN A 180 -15.85 0.23 17.33
N GLY A 181 -15.79 0.26 15.99
CA GLY A 181 -16.06 1.42 15.15
C GLY A 181 -14.93 2.45 15.05
N LYS A 182 -13.82 2.29 15.80
CA LYS A 182 -12.65 3.17 15.73
C LYS A 182 -11.59 2.63 14.77
N ALA A 183 -11.00 3.52 13.98
CA ALA A 183 -9.90 3.14 13.08
C ALA A 183 -8.65 2.75 13.89
N ILE A 184 -8.05 1.64 13.48
CA ILE A 184 -6.84 1.05 14.07
C ILE A 184 -5.73 1.08 13.03
N ASP A 185 -4.56 1.53 13.44
CA ASP A 185 -3.35 1.38 12.63
C ASP A 185 -2.88 -0.08 12.66
N PRO A 186 -2.85 -0.79 11.52
CA PRO A 186 -2.52 -2.22 11.52
C PRO A 186 -1.02 -2.50 11.77
N PHE A 187 -0.15 -1.48 11.70
CA PHE A 187 1.29 -1.63 11.97
C PHE A 187 1.61 -1.57 13.47
N THR A 188 0.74 -0.95 14.25
CA THR A 188 0.92 -0.83 15.70
C THR A 188 -0.16 -1.53 16.51
N GLY A 189 -1.33 -1.80 15.90
CA GLY A 189 -2.51 -2.28 16.62
C GLY A 189 -3.18 -1.21 17.50
N ALA A 190 -2.71 0.03 17.45
CA ALA A 190 -3.21 1.14 18.24
C ALA A 190 -4.35 1.89 17.53
N GLU A 191 -5.23 2.52 18.32
CA GLU A 191 -6.23 3.43 17.75
C GLU A 191 -5.54 4.61 17.04
N ARG A 192 -6.14 5.09 15.97
CA ARG A 192 -5.86 6.40 15.41
C ARG A 192 -5.85 7.43 16.55
N ASN A 193 -4.94 8.35 16.59
CA ASN A 193 -4.64 9.29 17.67
C ASN A 193 -3.70 8.75 18.76
N ALA A 194 -3.11 7.58 18.58
CA ALA A 194 -2.00 7.12 19.42
C ALA A 194 -0.70 7.88 19.08
N SER A 195 0.27 7.83 19.97
CA SER A 195 1.59 8.40 19.68
C SER A 195 2.33 7.58 18.64
N CYS A 196 3.03 8.24 17.73
CA CYS A 196 3.87 7.57 16.75
C CYS A 196 5.04 6.82 17.39
N GLN A 197 5.56 5.81 16.70
CA GLN A 197 6.67 4.98 17.14
C GLN A 197 7.91 5.27 16.29
N ARG A 198 8.96 5.78 16.90
CA ARG A 198 10.23 6.06 16.18
C ARG A 198 10.92 4.81 15.66
N ASP A 199 10.69 3.67 16.32
CA ASP A 199 11.14 2.36 15.87
C ASP A 199 9.92 1.49 15.49
N PRO A 200 9.53 1.47 14.22
CA PRO A 200 8.39 0.68 13.77
C PRO A 200 8.60 -0.83 13.88
N SER A 201 9.84 -1.29 14.10
CA SER A 201 10.12 -2.72 14.29
C SER A 201 9.79 -3.21 15.70
N ALA A 202 9.63 -2.30 16.68
CA ALA A 202 9.41 -2.63 18.08
C ALA A 202 8.02 -3.23 18.37
N ASN A 203 7.04 -3.03 17.47
CA ASN A 203 5.69 -3.55 17.63
C ASN A 203 5.29 -4.43 16.44
N PRO A 204 4.86 -5.67 16.65
CA PRO A 204 4.42 -6.54 15.58
C PRO A 204 3.13 -6.09 14.88
N GLY A 205 2.33 -5.19 15.49
CA GLY A 205 1.04 -4.78 15.00
C GLY A 205 0.06 -5.96 14.85
N LEU A 206 -0.84 -5.84 13.86
CA LEU A 206 -1.84 -6.86 13.55
C LEU A 206 -1.45 -7.76 12.36
N TRP A 207 -0.34 -7.49 11.68
CA TRP A 207 0.10 -8.29 10.54
C TRP A 207 0.64 -9.64 10.99
N ASP A 208 0.25 -10.71 10.31
CA ASP A 208 0.80 -12.03 10.57
C ASP A 208 2.31 -12.11 10.20
N GLU A 209 3.00 -13.13 10.72
CA GLU A 209 4.45 -13.24 10.55
C GLU A 209 4.88 -13.45 9.09
N THR A 210 4.01 -13.99 8.25
CA THR A 210 4.32 -14.29 6.84
C THR A 210 4.42 -13.04 5.98
N VAL A 211 3.69 -11.99 6.36
CA VAL A 211 3.64 -10.72 5.61
C VAL A 211 4.40 -9.58 6.29
N ARG A 212 4.65 -9.67 7.60
CA ARG A 212 5.36 -8.65 8.40
C ARG A 212 6.72 -8.23 7.83
N PRO A 213 7.59 -9.14 7.37
CA PRO A 213 8.89 -8.74 6.80
C PRO A 213 8.76 -7.89 5.53
N ALA A 214 7.68 -8.07 4.76
CA ALA A 214 7.40 -7.30 3.55
C ALA A 214 6.83 -5.91 3.85
N HIS A 215 6.24 -5.69 5.04
CA HIS A 215 5.66 -4.42 5.47
C HIS A 215 6.71 -3.44 6.03
N ARG A 216 7.84 -3.29 5.36
CA ARG A 216 8.81 -2.27 5.72
C ARG A 216 8.21 -0.87 5.53
N TYR A 217 8.54 0.03 6.45
CA TYR A 217 8.12 1.42 6.33
C TYR A 217 8.66 2.05 5.04
N ALA A 218 7.77 2.56 4.19
CA ALA A 218 8.12 3.18 2.91
C ALA A 218 8.71 4.58 3.15
N ASN A 219 10.01 4.66 3.30
CA ASN A 219 10.76 5.89 3.60
C ASN A 219 11.37 6.54 2.35
N GLY A 220 10.63 6.55 1.26
CA GLY A 220 11.06 6.93 -0.09
C GLY A 220 11.35 5.68 -0.93
N GLU A 221 10.52 5.43 -1.94
CA GLU A 221 10.60 4.26 -2.80
C GLU A 221 10.69 4.66 -4.26
N ILE A 222 11.47 3.92 -5.06
CA ILE A 222 11.43 4.01 -6.52
C ILE A 222 10.51 2.88 -7.00
N ILE A 223 9.27 3.24 -7.39
CA ILE A 223 8.25 2.26 -7.77
C ILE A 223 8.31 1.84 -9.23
N ALA A 224 8.89 2.67 -10.09
CA ALA A 224 9.11 2.34 -11.49
C ALA A 224 10.34 3.07 -12.03
N ALA A 225 11.10 2.43 -12.90
CA ALA A 225 12.17 3.06 -13.67
C ALA A 225 12.35 2.33 -14.99
N GLY A 226 12.74 3.05 -16.04
CA GLY A 226 12.94 2.47 -17.36
C GLY A 226 13.27 3.51 -18.42
N PHE A 227 13.35 3.04 -19.65
CA PHE A 227 13.64 3.87 -20.82
C PHE A 227 12.39 4.17 -21.62
N THR A 228 12.30 5.39 -22.19
CA THR A 228 11.15 5.87 -22.93
C THR A 228 11.57 6.77 -24.09
N SER A 229 10.73 6.84 -25.12
CA SER A 229 10.87 7.71 -26.26
C SER A 229 10.24 9.12 -26.09
N ALA A 230 9.52 9.36 -24.98
CA ALA A 230 8.86 10.63 -24.69
C ALA A 230 9.28 11.19 -23.31
N LEU A 231 9.03 12.48 -23.08
CA LEU A 231 9.15 13.02 -21.73
C LEU A 231 8.05 12.41 -20.84
N PRO A 232 8.42 11.86 -19.68
CA PRO A 232 7.43 11.21 -18.82
C PRO A 232 6.49 12.25 -18.19
N ASP A 233 5.20 11.95 -18.21
CA ASP A 233 4.15 12.67 -17.48
C ASP A 233 3.62 11.82 -16.35
N LEU A 234 3.48 12.40 -15.15
CA LEU A 234 3.06 11.67 -13.96
C LEU A 234 1.62 11.14 -14.08
N LYS A 235 0.70 11.95 -14.64
CA LYS A 235 -0.70 11.52 -14.81
C LYS A 235 -0.80 10.38 -15.82
N GLN A 236 -0.07 10.48 -16.95
CA GLN A 236 -0.03 9.41 -17.93
C GLN A 236 0.59 8.14 -17.35
N ALA A 237 1.63 8.26 -16.51
CA ALA A 237 2.24 7.13 -15.83
C ALA A 237 1.29 6.45 -14.82
N GLU A 238 0.33 7.17 -14.22
CA GLU A 238 -0.72 6.56 -13.39
C GLU A 238 -1.75 5.79 -14.25
N VAL A 239 -1.96 6.18 -15.50
CA VAL A 239 -2.89 5.50 -16.40
C VAL A 239 -2.28 4.22 -16.98
N ASP A 240 -1.13 4.31 -17.64
CA ASP A 240 -0.58 3.21 -18.46
C ASP A 240 0.71 2.58 -17.90
N GLY A 241 1.24 3.11 -16.78
CA GLY A 241 2.42 2.60 -16.06
C GLY A 241 3.71 2.67 -16.85
N GLY A 242 3.58 2.83 -18.14
CA GLY A 242 4.69 2.67 -19.03
C GLY A 242 4.64 3.64 -20.17
N ILE A 243 5.77 4.02 -20.47
CA ILE A 243 6.09 4.83 -21.60
C ILE A 243 6.68 3.87 -22.62
N ALA A 244 6.30 3.97 -23.87
CA ALA A 244 6.81 3.08 -24.90
C ALA A 244 8.34 3.12 -24.96
N PRO A 245 9.03 1.98 -25.01
CA PRO A 245 10.48 1.95 -25.12
C PRO A 245 10.94 2.67 -26.39
N PRO A 246 12.14 3.29 -26.38
CA PRO A 246 12.66 3.95 -27.58
C PRO A 246 12.91 2.96 -28.72
N THR A 247 12.97 3.48 -29.93
CA THR A 247 13.43 2.79 -31.14
C THR A 247 14.67 3.49 -31.69
N ALA A 248 15.32 2.92 -32.70
CA ALA A 248 16.50 3.51 -33.34
C ALA A 248 16.28 4.95 -33.84
N THR A 249 15.07 5.28 -34.26
CA THR A 249 14.72 6.59 -34.82
C THR A 249 13.88 7.46 -33.88
N SER A 250 13.68 7.05 -32.65
CA SER A 250 12.96 7.85 -31.64
C SER A 250 13.58 9.23 -31.48
N ALA A 251 12.78 10.29 -31.43
CA ALA A 251 13.25 11.67 -31.30
C ALA A 251 14.09 11.92 -30.05
N GLN A 252 13.95 11.07 -29.06
CA GLN A 252 14.72 11.10 -27.81
C GLN A 252 14.83 9.73 -27.17
N VAL A 253 15.88 9.55 -26.37
CA VAL A 253 16.04 8.45 -25.42
C VAL A 253 16.10 9.07 -24.03
N VAL A 254 15.18 8.69 -23.17
CA VAL A 254 15.02 9.19 -21.82
C VAL A 254 14.96 8.03 -20.84
N PHE A 255 15.75 8.06 -19.79
CA PHE A 255 15.61 7.22 -18.62
C PHE A 255 14.79 7.98 -17.58
N PHE A 256 13.77 7.34 -17.03
CA PHE A 256 12.92 7.94 -16.00
C PHE A 256 12.90 7.09 -14.74
N ALA A 257 12.56 7.70 -13.62
CA ALA A 257 12.23 7.03 -12.38
C ALA A 257 11.01 7.71 -11.75
N ARG A 258 10.04 6.89 -11.29
CA ARG A 258 8.86 7.32 -10.55
C ARG A 258 8.99 6.88 -9.11
N MET A 259 8.75 7.81 -8.20
CA MET A 259 9.02 7.66 -6.78
C MET A 259 7.81 8.06 -5.95
N ILE A 260 7.74 7.51 -4.74
CA ILE A 260 6.74 7.85 -3.72
C ILE A 260 7.42 8.19 -2.39
N ASN A 261 6.72 8.96 -1.56
CA ASN A 261 7.08 9.26 -0.17
C ASN A 261 8.47 9.88 0.02
N LEU A 262 8.89 10.75 -0.93
CA LEU A 262 10.11 11.52 -0.78
C LEU A 262 9.94 12.60 0.29
N LYS A 263 11.01 12.91 1.00
CA LYS A 263 11.04 13.90 2.08
C LYS A 263 11.68 15.21 1.62
N ALA A 264 11.33 16.29 2.30
CA ALA A 264 12.06 17.54 2.19
C ALA A 264 13.56 17.30 2.43
N GLY A 265 14.41 17.93 1.63
CA GLY A 265 15.86 17.75 1.65
C GLY A 265 16.38 16.58 0.78
N ASP A 266 15.52 15.66 0.30
CA ASP A 266 15.95 14.60 -0.62
C ASP A 266 16.47 15.20 -1.93
N VAL A 267 17.52 14.59 -2.47
CA VAL A 267 18.06 14.85 -3.81
C VAL A 267 17.86 13.61 -4.67
N VAL A 268 17.19 13.79 -5.80
CA VAL A 268 16.98 12.72 -6.78
C VAL A 268 18.05 12.84 -7.88
N MET A 269 18.80 11.78 -8.10
CA MET A 269 19.89 11.74 -9.07
C MET A 269 19.66 10.63 -10.09
N LEU A 270 19.79 10.95 -11.38
CA LEU A 270 19.76 10.00 -12.47
C LEU A 270 21.05 10.07 -13.27
N ASN A 271 21.59 8.91 -13.62
CA ASN A 271 22.71 8.76 -14.53
C ASN A 271 22.36 7.76 -15.63
N VAL A 272 22.74 8.04 -16.87
CA VAL A 272 22.49 7.18 -18.03
C VAL A 272 23.73 7.14 -18.88
N GLU A 273 24.13 5.94 -19.27
CA GLU A 273 25.24 5.68 -20.16
C GLU A 273 24.79 4.73 -21.29
N GLY A 274 25.45 4.78 -22.44
CA GLY A 274 25.10 3.94 -23.57
C GLY A 274 26.09 4.01 -24.73
N PRO A 275 25.82 3.29 -25.81
CA PRO A 275 26.65 3.23 -27.00
C PRO A 275 26.84 4.59 -27.66
N GLY A 276 27.93 4.71 -28.46
CA GLY A 276 28.25 5.94 -29.21
C GLY A 276 28.55 7.16 -28.31
N GLY A 277 29.00 6.93 -27.08
CA GLY A 277 29.28 7.98 -26.10
C GLY A 277 28.00 8.64 -25.55
N PHE A 278 26.88 7.92 -25.55
CA PHE A 278 25.66 8.40 -24.88
C PHE A 278 25.92 8.52 -23.38
N ALA A 279 25.80 9.72 -22.84
CA ALA A 279 25.81 9.97 -21.41
C ALA A 279 24.86 11.11 -21.10
N ALA A 280 23.97 10.92 -20.11
CA ALA A 280 23.05 11.93 -19.63
C ALA A 280 22.91 11.83 -18.12
N GLN A 281 22.82 12.96 -17.45
CA GLN A 281 22.63 13.00 -16.00
C GLN A 281 21.66 14.09 -15.61
N SER A 282 20.99 13.90 -14.49
CA SER A 282 20.09 14.88 -13.87
C SER A 282 20.22 14.77 -12.36
N ALA A 283 20.23 15.89 -11.67
CA ALA A 283 20.14 15.97 -10.22
C ALA A 283 19.15 17.07 -9.84
N SER A 284 18.20 16.73 -8.98
CA SER A 284 17.30 17.76 -8.45
C SER A 284 18.03 18.67 -7.47
N LYS A 285 17.51 19.88 -7.25
CA LYS A 285 17.79 20.59 -6.01
C LYS A 285 17.22 19.77 -4.84
N PRO A 286 17.72 19.98 -3.59
CA PRO A 286 17.04 19.44 -2.42
C PRO A 286 15.55 19.79 -2.45
N LEU A 287 14.68 18.79 -2.25
CA LEU A 287 13.24 19.02 -2.29
C LEU A 287 12.82 19.98 -1.18
N GLU A 288 12.05 20.99 -1.51
CA GLU A 288 11.58 22.01 -0.54
C GLU A 288 10.52 21.46 0.42
N ARG A 289 9.80 20.39 0.01
CA ARG A 289 8.73 19.75 0.79
C ARG A 289 8.62 18.26 0.47
N ASN A 290 7.95 17.52 1.33
CA ASN A 290 7.62 16.13 1.10
C ASN A 290 6.82 15.95 -0.22
N LYS A 291 7.05 14.84 -0.90
CA LYS A 291 6.38 14.49 -2.16
C LYS A 291 5.75 13.11 -2.02
N ALA A 292 4.42 13.05 -2.03
CA ALA A 292 3.70 11.78 -2.08
C ALA A 292 4.01 11.01 -3.37
N THR A 293 4.13 11.72 -4.50
CA THR A 293 4.56 11.18 -5.79
C THR A 293 5.55 12.12 -6.46
N TRP A 294 6.51 11.57 -7.20
CA TRP A 294 7.52 12.33 -7.94
C TRP A 294 7.97 11.56 -9.17
N ILE A 295 8.28 12.27 -10.25
CA ILE A 295 8.92 11.71 -11.42
C ILE A 295 10.15 12.54 -11.79
N ALA A 296 11.25 11.86 -12.09
CA ALA A 296 12.48 12.48 -12.57
C ALA A 296 12.98 11.76 -13.82
N TYR A 297 13.73 12.43 -14.64
CA TYR A 297 14.27 11.88 -15.86
C TYR A 297 15.60 12.52 -16.28
N ALA A 298 16.38 11.75 -17.07
CA ALA A 298 17.59 12.18 -17.75
C ALA A 298 17.63 11.57 -19.16
N GLY A 299 18.06 12.32 -20.16
CA GLY A 299 18.10 11.79 -21.53
C GLY A 299 18.64 12.79 -22.54
N LYS A 300 18.62 12.38 -23.80
CA LYS A 300 19.04 13.23 -24.93
C LYS A 300 18.05 13.17 -26.09
N ARG A 301 18.02 14.24 -26.83
CA ARG A 301 17.36 14.28 -28.16
C ARG A 301 18.30 13.72 -29.22
N LEU A 302 17.71 13.04 -30.20
CA LEU A 302 18.41 12.53 -31.36
C LEU A 302 18.99 13.72 -32.16
N LYS A 303 20.30 13.64 -32.47
CA LYS A 303 21.00 14.63 -33.28
C LYS A 303 21.57 14.02 -34.56
N GLN A 304 21.48 12.70 -34.71
CA GLN A 304 21.95 11.91 -35.84
C GLN A 304 20.74 11.26 -36.55
N SER A 305 20.97 10.46 -37.55
CA SER A 305 19.91 9.73 -38.25
C SER A 305 19.26 8.63 -37.39
N ALA A 306 20.05 8.03 -36.46
CA ALA A 306 19.59 6.98 -35.56
C ALA A 306 20.45 6.93 -34.30
N TRP A 307 19.92 6.31 -33.26
CA TRP A 307 20.64 5.94 -32.03
C TRP A 307 21.59 4.77 -32.30
N SER A 308 22.74 4.76 -31.66
CA SER A 308 23.71 3.66 -31.77
C SER A 308 23.12 2.39 -31.16
N PRO A 309 23.18 1.23 -31.88
CA PRO A 309 22.80 -0.06 -31.30
C PRO A 309 23.64 -0.44 -30.09
N GLY A 310 23.05 -1.24 -29.19
CA GLY A 310 23.69 -1.74 -27.98
C GLY A 310 22.90 -1.42 -26.71
N THR A 311 23.51 -1.67 -25.56
CA THR A 311 22.84 -1.57 -24.27
C THR A 311 23.03 -0.18 -23.64
N TYR A 312 21.90 0.45 -23.30
CA TYR A 312 21.81 1.66 -22.49
C TYR A 312 21.54 1.25 -21.04
N ALA A 313 22.28 1.78 -20.09
CA ALA A 313 22.12 1.56 -18.67
C ALA A 313 21.76 2.86 -17.95
N GLY A 314 20.73 2.82 -17.13
CA GLY A 314 20.27 3.94 -16.34
C GLY A 314 20.22 3.58 -14.86
N THR A 315 20.67 4.50 -14.00
CA THR A 315 20.59 4.38 -12.54
C THR A 315 19.89 5.60 -11.99
N ALA A 316 18.91 5.37 -11.11
CA ALA A 316 18.24 6.40 -10.33
C ALA A 316 18.46 6.14 -8.84
N ARG A 317 18.77 7.19 -8.09
CA ARG A 317 18.95 7.13 -6.64
C ARG A 317 18.32 8.32 -5.94
N VAL A 318 17.85 8.08 -4.72
CA VAL A 318 17.44 9.11 -3.78
C VAL A 318 18.51 9.24 -2.71
N VAL A 319 19.00 10.46 -2.51
CA VAL A 319 20.03 10.77 -1.51
C VAL A 319 19.40 11.64 -0.43
N ARG A 320 19.55 11.25 0.83
CA ARG A 320 19.08 11.96 2.02
C ARG A 320 20.24 12.14 2.99
N ASN A 321 20.51 13.37 3.40
CA ASN A 321 21.62 13.70 4.32
C ASN A 321 22.97 13.11 3.84
N GLY A 322 23.22 13.12 2.53
CA GLY A 322 24.44 12.59 1.92
C GLY A 322 24.49 11.06 1.75
N ALA A 323 23.51 10.30 2.26
CA ALA A 323 23.45 8.87 2.12
C ALA A 323 22.40 8.44 1.08
N THR A 324 22.68 7.39 0.30
CA THR A 324 21.70 6.77 -0.61
C THR A 324 20.63 6.04 0.20
N VAL A 325 19.38 6.43 0.04
CA VAL A 325 18.21 5.82 0.69
C VAL A 325 17.68 4.66 -0.14
N VAL A 326 17.56 4.87 -1.44
CA VAL A 326 17.11 3.87 -2.42
C VAL A 326 17.79 4.08 -3.75
N GLU A 327 18.10 3.00 -4.43
CA GLU A 327 18.71 3.02 -5.77
C GLU A 327 18.11 1.91 -6.62
N VAL A 328 17.95 2.19 -7.91
CA VAL A 328 17.53 1.21 -8.92
C VAL A 328 18.33 1.41 -10.19
N SER A 329 18.75 0.31 -10.81
CA SER A 329 19.35 0.30 -12.14
C SER A 329 18.48 -0.49 -13.12
N ARG A 330 18.39 -0.01 -14.36
CA ARG A 330 17.68 -0.65 -15.47
C ARG A 330 18.52 -0.54 -16.74
N SER A 331 18.40 -1.53 -17.57
CA SER A 331 19.00 -1.52 -18.92
C SER A 331 17.93 -1.67 -19.99
N TRP A 332 18.21 -1.13 -21.15
CA TRP A 332 17.45 -1.28 -22.37
C TRP A 332 18.43 -1.50 -23.53
N THR A 333 18.17 -2.50 -24.37
CA THR A 333 19.03 -2.83 -25.50
C THR A 333 18.33 -2.49 -26.83
N LEU A 334 18.98 -1.66 -27.62
CA LEU A 334 18.58 -1.36 -28.99
C LEU A 334 19.28 -2.37 -29.89
N SER A 335 18.47 -3.18 -30.59
CA SER A 335 18.95 -4.10 -31.62
C SER A 335 19.47 -3.33 -32.84
N GLU A 336 20.33 -3.99 -33.63
CA GLU A 336 20.80 -3.49 -34.93
C GLU A 336 19.65 -3.33 -35.90
#